data_7347f88de7a2966affc64bfbf37b7ac7
#
_entry.id   7347f88de7a2966affc64bfbf37b7ac7
#
_cell.length_a   1.000
_cell.length_b   1.000
_cell.length_c   1.000
_cell.angle_alpha   90.00
_cell.angle_beta   90.00
_cell.angle_gamma   90.00
#
_symmetry.space_group_name_H-M   'P 1'
#
loop_
_entity.id
_entity.type
_entity.pdbx_description
1 polymer ?
#
loop_
_entity_poly.entity_id
_entity_poly.type
_entity_poly.pdbx_seq_one_letter_code
_entity_poly.pdbx_strand_id
1 'polypeptide(L)'
;MNNDDQVFKALADSSRRFLLDLLFKREGQTLSELERELEMTRFGVMKHLKVLEEARLIITRREGREKLHFLNAIPIRLIHDRWIDKFRERELSALADLKATVEKTECPPSRKRA
;
A
#
# COMPACT_ATOMS: atom_id res chain seq x y z
N MET A 1 -4.08 -8.10 -16.64
CA MET A 1 -3.42 -7.17 -15.68
C MET A 1 -3.09 -7.94 -14.43
N ASN A 2 -1.86 -7.87 -13.97
CA ASN A 2 -1.52 -8.60 -12.76
C ASN A 2 -1.99 -7.85 -11.51
N ASN A 3 -1.89 -8.49 -10.36
CA ASN A 3 -2.41 -7.92 -9.13
C ASN A 3 -1.71 -6.62 -8.73
N ASP A 4 -0.41 -6.52 -8.99
CA ASP A 4 0.33 -5.30 -8.66
C ASP A 4 -0.18 -4.11 -9.46
N ASP A 5 -0.43 -4.32 -10.76
CA ASP A 5 -0.95 -3.24 -11.60
C ASP A 5 -2.32 -2.77 -11.12
N GLN A 6 -3.16 -3.70 -10.68
CA GLN A 6 -4.45 -3.35 -10.13
C GLN A 6 -4.31 -2.52 -8.85
N VAL A 7 -3.34 -2.87 -8.02
CA VAL A 7 -3.08 -2.10 -6.80
C VAL A 7 -2.62 -0.68 -7.14
N PHE A 8 -1.68 -0.55 -8.07
CA PHE A 8 -1.21 0.77 -8.48
C PHE A 8 -2.33 1.60 -9.09
N LYS A 9 -3.15 0.98 -9.91
CA LYS A 9 -4.29 1.66 -10.51
C LYS A 9 -5.26 2.15 -9.43
N ALA A 10 -5.55 1.30 -8.46
CA ALA A 10 -6.47 1.66 -7.39
C ALA A 10 -5.93 2.81 -6.56
N LEU A 11 -4.63 2.82 -6.29
CA LEU A 11 -4.02 3.86 -5.47
C LEU A 11 -3.76 5.15 -6.23
N ALA A 12 -3.93 5.17 -7.54
CA ALA A 12 -3.66 6.35 -8.34
C ALA A 12 -4.71 7.45 -8.21
N ASP A 13 -5.84 7.16 -7.61
CA ASP A 13 -6.95 8.11 -7.49
C ASP A 13 -7.07 8.59 -6.06
N SER A 14 -7.18 9.92 -5.86
CA SER A 14 -7.23 10.49 -4.52
C SER A 14 -8.49 10.09 -3.76
N SER A 15 -9.62 9.96 -4.46
CA SER A 15 -10.86 9.55 -3.79
C SER A 15 -10.74 8.12 -3.26
N ARG A 16 -10.11 7.26 -4.01
CA ARG A 16 -9.90 5.88 -3.56
C ARG A 16 -8.96 5.82 -2.37
N ARG A 17 -7.88 6.63 -2.38
CA ARG A 17 -7.00 6.69 -1.21
C ARG A 17 -7.74 7.22 0.01
N PHE A 18 -8.64 8.20 -0.20
CA PHE A 18 -9.44 8.73 0.89
C PHE A 18 -10.35 7.66 1.49
N LEU A 19 -10.94 6.82 0.63
CA LEU A 19 -11.77 5.71 1.12
C LEU A 19 -10.96 4.74 1.98
N LEU A 20 -9.74 4.44 1.56
CA LEU A 20 -8.88 3.57 2.36
C LEU A 20 -8.54 4.21 3.70
N ASP A 21 -8.31 5.53 3.71
CA ASP A 21 -8.05 6.24 4.96
C ASP A 21 -9.26 6.19 5.89
N LEU A 22 -10.46 6.31 5.35
CA LEU A 22 -11.67 6.21 6.15
C LEU A 22 -11.80 4.83 6.79
N LEU A 23 -11.49 3.79 6.03
CA LEU A 23 -11.54 2.43 6.57
C LEU A 23 -10.43 2.17 7.56
N PHE A 24 -9.28 2.80 7.38
CA PHE A 24 -8.21 2.69 8.36
C PHE A 24 -8.65 3.26 9.71
N LYS A 25 -9.39 4.36 9.67
CA LYS A 25 -9.88 4.97 10.91
C LYS A 25 -10.95 4.13 11.58
N ARG A 26 -11.84 3.53 10.79
CA ARG A 26 -12.91 2.70 11.35
C ARG A 26 -13.26 1.61 10.35
N GLU A 27 -12.97 0.37 10.71
CA GLU A 27 -13.25 -0.80 9.87
C GLU A 27 -14.74 -1.14 9.89
N GLY A 28 -15.16 -1.84 8.86
CA GLY A 28 -16.52 -2.37 8.83
C GLY A 28 -17.60 -1.34 8.49
N GLN A 29 -17.26 -0.37 7.66
CA GLN A 29 -18.21 0.65 7.28
C GLN A 29 -19.06 0.21 6.09
N THR A 30 -20.32 0.65 6.09
CA THR A 30 -21.23 0.39 4.99
C THR A 30 -21.04 1.44 3.89
N LEU A 31 -21.62 1.16 2.72
CA LEU A 31 -21.60 2.12 1.63
C LEU A 31 -22.19 3.46 2.06
N SER A 32 -23.30 3.43 2.79
CA SER A 32 -23.96 4.66 3.24
C SER A 32 -23.05 5.48 4.14
N GLU A 33 -22.32 4.82 5.03
CA GLU A 33 -21.40 5.52 5.92
C GLU A 33 -20.24 6.14 5.15
N LEU A 34 -19.71 5.42 4.19
CA LEU A 34 -18.61 5.94 3.37
C LEU A 34 -19.07 7.08 2.47
N GLU A 35 -20.29 6.95 1.92
CA GLU A 35 -20.84 7.95 1.03
C GLU A 35 -20.97 9.32 1.71
N ARG A 36 -21.26 9.33 3.00
CA ARG A 36 -21.43 10.59 3.74
C ARG A 36 -20.17 11.43 3.76
N GLU A 37 -19.01 10.80 3.60
CA GLU A 37 -17.74 11.49 3.70
C GLU A 37 -17.21 11.99 2.36
N LEU A 38 -17.89 11.69 1.26
CA LEU A 38 -17.43 12.07 -0.06
C LEU A 38 -18.44 12.95 -0.77
N GLU A 39 -17.94 13.92 -1.53
CA GLU A 39 -18.80 14.80 -2.32
C GLU A 39 -18.94 14.22 -3.71
N MET A 40 -19.63 13.11 -3.80
CA MET A 40 -19.92 12.48 -5.08
C MET A 40 -21.15 11.60 -4.91
N THR A 41 -21.67 11.15 -6.04
CA THR A 41 -22.88 10.33 -6.01
C THR A 41 -22.58 8.96 -5.41
N ARG A 42 -23.66 8.33 -4.93
CA ARG A 42 -23.54 6.96 -4.42
C ARG A 42 -22.95 6.02 -5.47
N PHE A 43 -23.37 6.21 -6.72
CA PHE A 43 -22.85 5.41 -7.83
C PHE A 43 -21.34 5.60 -8.00
N GLY A 44 -20.88 6.85 -7.88
CA GLY A 44 -19.46 7.13 -7.95
C GLY A 44 -18.67 6.45 -6.85
N VAL A 45 -19.20 6.48 -5.63
CA VAL A 45 -18.54 5.79 -4.51
C VAL A 45 -18.51 4.29 -4.77
N MET A 46 -19.60 3.72 -5.26
CA MET A 46 -19.67 2.30 -5.59
C MET A 46 -18.61 1.89 -6.62
N LYS A 47 -18.42 2.72 -7.64
CA LYS A 47 -17.42 2.43 -8.68
C LYS A 47 -16.00 2.44 -8.09
N HIS A 48 -15.71 3.40 -7.23
CA HIS A 48 -14.40 3.45 -6.57
C HIS A 48 -14.19 2.23 -5.68
N LEU A 49 -15.21 1.86 -4.92
CA LEU A 49 -15.12 0.68 -4.06
C LEU A 49 -14.88 -0.59 -4.88
N LYS A 50 -15.53 -0.68 -6.06
CA LYS A 50 -15.33 -1.84 -6.90
C LYS A 50 -13.88 -1.97 -7.37
N VAL A 51 -13.27 -0.86 -7.76
CA VAL A 51 -11.86 -0.87 -8.15
C VAL A 51 -10.97 -1.32 -7.01
N LEU A 52 -11.26 -0.84 -5.80
CA LEU A 52 -10.50 -1.24 -4.61
C LEU A 52 -10.69 -2.71 -4.27
N GLU A 53 -11.92 -3.23 -4.45
CA GLU A 53 -12.19 -4.65 -4.21
C GLU A 53 -11.48 -5.52 -5.24
N GLU A 54 -11.46 -5.11 -6.49
CA GLU A 54 -10.77 -5.86 -7.54
C GLU A 54 -9.25 -5.91 -7.30
N ALA A 55 -8.71 -4.86 -6.70
CA ALA A 55 -7.30 -4.83 -6.32
C ALA A 55 -7.04 -5.55 -5.01
N ARG A 56 -8.09 -6.06 -4.36
CA ARG A 56 -8.02 -6.75 -3.07
C ARG A 56 -7.55 -5.87 -1.93
N LEU A 57 -7.71 -4.55 -2.09
CA LEU A 57 -7.40 -3.60 -1.03
C LEU A 57 -8.54 -3.45 -0.05
N ILE A 58 -9.72 -3.89 -0.44
CA ILE A 58 -10.90 -3.92 0.42
C ILE A 58 -11.47 -5.33 0.39
N ILE A 59 -11.79 -5.84 1.57
CA ILE A 59 -12.49 -7.11 1.74
C ILE A 59 -13.88 -6.75 2.27
N THR A 60 -14.89 -7.45 1.80
CA THR A 60 -16.25 -7.18 2.24
C THR A 60 -16.82 -8.39 2.97
N ARG A 61 -17.74 -8.10 3.86
CA ARG A 61 -18.46 -9.13 4.58
C ARG A 61 -19.92 -8.72 4.67
N ARG A 62 -20.80 -9.66 4.40
CA ARG A 62 -22.22 -9.39 4.49
C ARG A 62 -22.70 -9.62 5.90
N GLU A 63 -23.48 -8.70 6.42
CA GLU A 63 -24.05 -8.81 7.75
C GLU A 63 -25.48 -8.33 7.66
N GLY A 64 -26.43 -9.27 7.66
CA GLY A 64 -27.82 -8.95 7.39
C GLY A 64 -27.96 -8.46 5.96
N ARG A 65 -28.55 -7.29 5.79
CA ARG A 65 -28.72 -6.69 4.47
C ARG A 65 -27.56 -5.78 4.09
N GLU A 66 -26.65 -5.57 5.01
CA GLU A 66 -25.55 -4.64 4.79
C GLU A 66 -24.29 -5.34 4.37
N LYS A 67 -23.51 -4.62 3.59
CA LYS A 67 -22.19 -5.07 3.15
C LYS A 67 -21.18 -4.19 3.87
N LEU A 68 -20.35 -4.81 4.68
CA LEU A 68 -19.34 -4.10 5.46
C LEU A 68 -18.01 -4.15 4.74
N HIS A 69 -17.29 -3.05 4.78
CA HIS A 69 -16.02 -2.92 4.07
C HIS A 69 -14.87 -2.87 5.04
N PHE A 70 -13.80 -3.61 4.74
CA PHE A 70 -12.63 -3.71 5.58
C PHE A 70 -11.38 -3.45 4.77
N LEU A 71 -10.46 -2.69 5.33
CA LEU A 71 -9.18 -2.43 4.68
C LEU A 71 -8.33 -3.70 4.69
N ASN A 72 -7.72 -4.00 3.56
CA ASN A 72 -6.77 -5.09 3.46
C ASN A 72 -5.47 -4.53 2.89
N ALA A 73 -4.49 -4.33 3.76
CA ALA A 73 -3.22 -3.72 3.36
C ALA A 73 -2.21 -4.73 2.84
N ILE A 74 -2.56 -6.02 2.83
CA ILE A 74 -1.62 -7.07 2.41
C ILE A 74 -1.04 -6.84 1.02
N PRO A 75 -1.83 -6.50 -0.02
CA PRO A 75 -1.24 -6.29 -1.34
C PRO A 75 -0.23 -5.15 -1.36
N ILE A 76 -0.48 -4.09 -0.59
CA ILE A 76 0.47 -2.97 -0.49
C ILE A 76 1.73 -3.44 0.22
N ARG A 77 1.57 -4.19 1.28
CA ARG A 77 2.71 -4.70 2.04
C ARG A 77 3.60 -5.60 1.19
N LEU A 78 3.00 -6.45 0.37
CA LEU A 78 3.78 -7.34 -0.48
C LEU A 78 4.61 -6.56 -1.51
N ILE A 79 4.04 -5.49 -2.07
CA ILE A 79 4.78 -4.64 -2.99
C ILE A 79 5.90 -3.93 -2.24
N HIS A 80 5.58 -3.36 -1.09
CA HIS A 80 6.55 -2.68 -0.24
C HIS A 80 7.72 -3.61 0.10
N ASP A 81 7.41 -4.82 0.58
CA ASP A 81 8.45 -5.76 1.01
C ASP A 81 9.36 -6.14 -0.15
N ARG A 82 8.80 -6.33 -1.34
CA ARG A 82 9.60 -6.70 -2.49
C ARG A 82 10.64 -5.62 -2.83
N TRP A 83 10.23 -4.35 -2.78
CA TRP A 83 11.15 -3.26 -3.10
C TRP A 83 12.10 -2.98 -1.94
N ILE A 84 11.61 -3.08 -0.71
CA ILE A 84 12.45 -2.85 0.47
C ILE A 84 13.51 -3.95 0.58
N ASP A 85 13.14 -5.20 0.32
CA ASP A 85 14.10 -6.30 0.36
C ASP A 85 15.22 -6.12 -0.66
N LYS A 86 14.86 -5.69 -1.88
CA LYS A 86 15.86 -5.40 -2.91
C LYS A 86 16.78 -4.29 -2.48
N PHE A 87 16.23 -3.26 -1.85
CA PHE A 87 17.01 -2.14 -1.37
C PHE A 87 17.96 -2.57 -0.26
N ARG A 88 17.47 -3.40 0.64
CA ARG A 88 18.29 -3.91 1.73
C ARG A 88 19.44 -4.78 1.22
N GLU A 89 19.19 -5.61 0.24
CA GLU A 89 20.26 -6.41 -0.36
C GLU A 89 21.35 -5.52 -0.94
N ARG A 90 20.95 -4.45 -1.60
CA ARG A 90 21.89 -3.50 -2.18
C ARG A 90 22.70 -2.81 -1.09
N GLU A 91 22.04 -2.43 0.01
CA GLU A 91 22.73 -1.79 1.13
C GLU A 91 23.74 -2.75 1.78
N LEU A 92 23.32 -3.99 2.00
CA LEU A 92 24.20 -4.98 2.59
C LEU A 92 25.41 -5.27 1.70
N SER A 93 25.18 -5.33 0.41
CA SER A 93 26.26 -5.53 -0.55
C SER A 93 27.26 -4.38 -0.50
N ALA A 94 26.73 -3.15 -0.46
CA ALA A 94 27.57 -1.96 -0.38
C ALA A 94 28.38 -1.93 0.91
N LEU A 95 27.79 -2.33 2.02
CA LEU A 95 28.48 -2.39 3.30
C LEU A 95 29.57 -3.45 3.28
N ALA A 96 29.30 -4.59 2.69
CA ALA A 96 30.31 -5.65 2.57
C ALA A 96 31.49 -5.19 1.73
N ASP A 97 31.22 -4.51 0.60
CA ASP A 97 32.26 -3.97 -0.26
C ASP A 97 33.09 -2.91 0.46
N LEU A 98 32.43 -2.06 1.22
CA LEU A 98 33.12 -1.02 1.98
C LEU A 98 34.04 -1.65 3.03
N LYS A 99 33.53 -2.65 3.73
CA LYS A 99 34.32 -3.34 4.73
C LYS A 99 35.55 -3.99 4.11
N ALA A 100 35.39 -4.64 2.97
CA ALA A 100 36.52 -5.26 2.28
C ALA A 100 37.56 -4.22 1.86
N THR A 101 37.10 -3.07 1.40
CA THR A 101 37.98 -1.99 1.00
C THR A 101 38.77 -1.46 2.18
N VAL A 102 38.10 -1.26 3.31
CA VAL A 102 38.76 -0.77 4.52
C VAL A 102 39.80 -1.77 4.99
N GLU A 103 39.46 -3.04 5.00
CA GLU A 103 40.39 -4.08 5.43
C GLU A 103 41.61 -4.17 4.52
N LYS A 104 41.45 -3.91 3.25
CA LYS A 104 42.56 -3.96 2.31
C LYS A 104 43.48 -2.76 2.40
N THR A 105 42.93 -1.60 2.54
CA THR A 105 43.71 -0.36 2.47
C THR A 105 44.16 0.11 3.84
N GLU A 106 43.53 -0.38 4.89
CA GLU A 106 43.76 0.09 6.26
C GLU A 106 43.49 1.59 6.39
N CYS A 107 42.71 2.09 5.51
CA CYS A 107 42.41 3.50 5.47
C CYS A 107 40.91 3.68 5.71
N PRO A 108 40.50 4.33 6.79
CA PRO A 108 39.09 4.48 7.07
C PRO A 108 38.42 5.35 6.02
N PRO A 109 37.21 5.01 5.62
CA PRO A 109 36.52 5.83 4.67
C PRO A 109 36.12 7.13 5.32
N SER A 110 36.22 8.16 4.61
CA SER A 110 35.86 9.42 5.18
C SER A 110 34.39 9.65 5.12
N ARG A 111 33.56 9.16 4.54
CA ARG A 111 32.34 9.53 4.61
C ARG A 111 31.26 9.00 4.29
N LYS A 112 30.34 9.28 4.41
CA LYS A 112 29.37 8.78 4.20
C LYS A 112 28.44 9.39 3.57
N ARG A 113 27.69 9.18 3.19
CA ARG A 113 26.84 9.70 2.61
C ARG A 113 25.66 9.38 2.84
N ALA A 114 24.91 9.77 2.74
CA ALA A 114 23.62 9.54 3.28
C ALA A 114 22.72 8.64 2.58
#